data_0baf00b8197c11f786da00e41ff1fc1c
#
_entry.id   0baf00b8197c11f786da00e41ff1fc1c
#
_cell.length_a   1.000
_cell.length_b   1.000
_cell.length_c   1.000
_cell.angle_alpha   90.00
_cell.angle_beta   90.00
_cell.angle_gamma   90.00
#
_symmetry.space_group_name_H-M   'P 1'
#
loop_
_entity.id
_entity.type
_entity.pdbx_description
1 polymer ?
#
loop_
_entity_poly.entity_id
_entity_poly.type
_entity_poly.pdbx_seq_one_letter_code
_entity_poly.pdbx_strand_id
1 'polypeptide(L)'
;MPHAITQAWKDAPAITRMVGFYHKDCTDGYFSGALLKRVFEYIGKPYELHAVTYKDELLSFVMPGDQVVFADMSAKPDVILAIAEKAVGVHIYDHHDTAVRMFEGLSGEYFNGVDVRLVFDMERCGAQLVFDELAFPCVRIGDMRHYKRLLDRVQTWDLQLPDAQKAEYRSFAAYCKAKLTSLRTVDDFLNLYMVDGFTSDQRVMEQARLLMETENNHVQWAIENTLRVVSLEVPNGDGRTTTYSDVALVNAPKYLCTQIGRALEDNFPIVMIYHETAMGRVYRISSKKGGIIVNTIAEKFSGGGHPHAAGIQVLRDSYLGRL
;
A
#
# COMPACT_ATOMS: atom_id res chain seq x y z
N MET A 1 -5.99 23.96 5.55
CA MET A 1 -6.98 23.45 6.51
C MET A 1 -7.86 22.46 5.79
N PRO A 2 -8.02 21.21 6.27
CA PRO A 2 -8.79 20.13 5.58
C PRO A 2 -10.21 20.54 5.21
N HIS A 3 -10.88 21.30 6.07
CA HIS A 3 -12.25 21.77 5.87
C HIS A 3 -12.42 22.66 4.61
N ALA A 4 -11.37 23.40 4.23
CA ALA A 4 -11.45 24.32 3.10
C ALA A 4 -11.50 23.59 1.76
N ILE A 5 -10.77 22.46 1.61
CA ILE A 5 -10.73 21.68 0.36
C ILE A 5 -12.06 20.99 0.12
N THR A 6 -12.57 20.27 1.12
CA THR A 6 -13.84 19.54 1.00
C THR A 6 -15.02 20.48 0.79
N GLN A 7 -15.01 21.65 1.42
CA GLN A 7 -16.02 22.68 1.19
C GLN A 7 -15.90 23.27 -0.21
N ALA A 8 -14.68 23.57 -0.68
CA ALA A 8 -14.46 24.06 -2.04
C ALA A 8 -14.96 23.06 -3.09
N TRP A 9 -14.72 21.77 -2.93
CA TRP A 9 -15.25 20.75 -3.85
C TRP A 9 -16.77 20.65 -3.82
N LYS A 10 -17.37 20.78 -2.64
CA LYS A 10 -18.83 20.79 -2.48
C LYS A 10 -19.47 21.94 -3.24
N ASP A 11 -18.88 23.13 -3.14
CA ASP A 11 -19.43 24.37 -3.71
C ASP A 11 -19.04 24.56 -5.19
N ALA A 12 -18.07 23.80 -5.73
CA ALA A 12 -17.59 23.95 -7.10
C ALA A 12 -18.60 23.39 -8.13
N PRO A 13 -19.25 24.21 -8.95
CA PRO A 13 -20.22 23.74 -9.96
C PRO A 13 -19.57 22.96 -11.10
N ALA A 14 -18.28 23.19 -11.37
CA ALA A 14 -17.53 22.47 -12.38
C ALA A 14 -17.32 21.00 -12.04
N ILE A 15 -17.32 20.63 -10.75
CA ILE A 15 -17.21 19.25 -10.31
C ILE A 15 -18.59 18.60 -10.36
N THR A 16 -18.78 17.68 -11.30
CA THR A 16 -20.03 16.95 -11.50
C THR A 16 -20.02 15.57 -10.84
N ARG A 17 -18.82 14.98 -10.63
CA ARG A 17 -18.64 13.67 -10.00
C ARG A 17 -17.29 13.61 -9.28
N MET A 18 -17.23 12.80 -8.22
CA MET A 18 -16.00 12.46 -7.47
C MET A 18 -15.53 11.07 -7.89
N VAL A 19 -14.25 10.89 -8.21
CA VAL A 19 -13.66 9.58 -8.52
C VAL A 19 -12.50 9.33 -7.58
N GLY A 20 -12.56 8.23 -6.83
CA GLY A 20 -11.51 7.82 -5.89
C GLY A 20 -10.82 6.55 -6.33
N PHE A 21 -9.50 6.58 -6.46
CA PHE A 21 -8.65 5.41 -6.62
C PHE A 21 -7.94 5.11 -5.32
N TYR A 22 -7.99 3.86 -4.86
CA TYR A 22 -7.30 3.41 -3.65
C TYR A 22 -6.57 2.09 -3.88
N HIS A 23 -5.48 1.89 -3.14
CA HIS A 23 -4.61 0.72 -3.32
C HIS A 23 -5.36 -0.57 -2.98
N LYS A 24 -5.44 -1.47 -3.95
CA LYS A 24 -6.05 -2.79 -3.81
C LYS A 24 -5.12 -3.74 -3.03
N ASP A 25 -5.71 -4.75 -2.38
CA ASP A 25 -5.00 -5.81 -1.65
C ASP A 25 -4.11 -5.30 -0.50
N CYS A 26 -4.42 -4.11 0.04
CA CYS A 26 -3.77 -3.47 1.17
C CYS A 26 -4.81 -2.98 2.18
N THR A 27 -4.57 -3.19 3.48
CA THR A 27 -5.48 -2.72 4.54
C THR A 27 -5.49 -1.20 4.61
N ASP A 28 -4.34 -0.55 4.43
CA ASP A 28 -4.22 0.90 4.37
C ASP A 28 -5.01 1.47 3.20
N GLY A 29 -4.88 0.87 2.00
CA GLY A 29 -5.64 1.27 0.82
C GLY A 29 -7.15 1.16 0.99
N TYR A 30 -7.66 0.03 1.51
CA TYR A 30 -9.10 -0.10 1.78
C TYR A 30 -9.59 0.89 2.84
N PHE A 31 -8.80 1.18 3.86
CA PHE A 31 -9.16 2.19 4.84
C PHE A 31 -9.13 3.60 4.24
N SER A 32 -8.13 3.91 3.42
CA SER A 32 -8.07 5.14 2.63
C SER A 32 -9.33 5.32 1.77
N GLY A 33 -9.74 4.27 1.05
CA GLY A 33 -10.98 4.26 0.29
C GLY A 33 -12.23 4.46 1.15
N ALA A 34 -12.29 3.87 2.35
CA ALA A 34 -13.39 4.07 3.29
C ALA A 34 -13.49 5.52 3.78
N LEU A 35 -12.35 6.17 4.00
CA LEU A 35 -12.28 7.58 4.35
C LEU A 35 -12.72 8.46 3.16
N LEU A 36 -12.28 8.16 1.94
CA LEU A 36 -12.75 8.85 0.73
C LEU A 36 -14.28 8.72 0.57
N LYS A 37 -14.85 7.55 0.84
CA LYS A 37 -16.31 7.38 0.84
C LYS A 37 -17.00 8.38 1.76
N ARG A 38 -16.51 8.55 3.00
CA ARG A 38 -17.06 9.53 3.95
C ARG A 38 -16.94 10.96 3.46
N VAL A 39 -15.82 11.30 2.84
CA VAL A 39 -15.59 12.60 2.22
C VAL A 39 -16.60 12.84 1.08
N PHE A 40 -16.77 11.89 0.18
CA PHE A 40 -17.65 12.02 -0.98
C PHE A 40 -19.13 12.07 -0.58
N GLU A 41 -19.54 11.27 0.41
CA GLU A 41 -20.87 11.35 1.01
C GLU A 41 -21.14 12.74 1.65
N TYR A 42 -20.14 13.33 2.32
CA TYR A 42 -20.23 14.69 2.88
C TYR A 42 -20.36 15.76 1.77
N ILE A 43 -19.63 15.63 0.68
CA ILE A 43 -19.70 16.52 -0.47
C ILE A 43 -21.06 16.43 -1.15
N GLY A 44 -21.68 15.25 -1.18
CA GLY A 44 -23.04 15.04 -1.69
C GLY A 44 -23.15 15.06 -3.22
N LYS A 45 -22.04 14.89 -3.95
CA LYS A 45 -22.02 14.72 -5.42
C LYS A 45 -22.02 13.22 -5.76
N PRO A 46 -22.44 12.82 -6.98
CA PRO A 46 -22.22 11.46 -7.47
C PRO A 46 -20.77 11.05 -7.32
N TYR A 47 -20.50 9.80 -6.97
CA TYR A 47 -19.12 9.34 -6.82
C TYR A 47 -18.94 7.87 -7.21
N GLU A 48 -17.71 7.54 -7.56
CA GLU A 48 -17.22 6.17 -7.76
C GLU A 48 -15.91 5.95 -6.97
N LEU A 49 -15.73 4.73 -6.49
CA LEU A 49 -14.53 4.31 -5.77
C LEU A 49 -14.01 3.01 -6.38
N HIS A 50 -12.74 3.01 -6.78
CA HIS A 50 -12.11 1.91 -7.47
C HIS A 50 -10.90 1.39 -6.68
N ALA A 51 -10.94 0.10 -6.30
CA ALA A 51 -9.79 -0.62 -5.78
C ALA A 51 -8.89 -0.99 -6.97
N VAL A 52 -7.71 -0.38 -7.06
CA VAL A 52 -6.82 -0.53 -8.21
C VAL A 52 -5.40 -0.89 -7.82
N THR A 53 -4.66 -1.41 -8.80
CA THR A 53 -3.23 -1.68 -8.73
C THR A 53 -2.48 -0.80 -9.73
N TYR A 54 -1.16 -0.76 -9.67
CA TYR A 54 -0.31 -0.03 -10.63
C TYR A 54 -0.39 -0.55 -12.08
N LYS A 55 -1.13 -1.65 -12.33
CA LYS A 55 -1.31 -2.27 -13.65
C LYS A 55 -2.66 -1.95 -14.30
N ASP A 56 -3.57 -1.33 -13.57
CA ASP A 56 -4.91 -1.05 -14.04
C ASP A 56 -4.94 0.19 -14.96
N GLU A 57 -5.84 0.16 -15.93
CA GLU A 57 -6.00 1.24 -16.90
C GLU A 57 -6.95 2.32 -16.37
N LEU A 58 -6.37 3.30 -15.64
CA LEU A 58 -7.13 4.25 -14.83
C LEU A 58 -7.92 5.28 -15.64
N LEU A 59 -7.40 5.66 -16.80
CA LEU A 59 -8.00 6.72 -17.63
C LEU A 59 -9.43 6.40 -18.12
N SER A 60 -9.75 5.11 -18.24
CA SER A 60 -11.09 4.63 -18.63
C SER A 60 -12.18 4.95 -17.62
N PHE A 61 -11.83 5.15 -16.35
CA PHE A 61 -12.77 5.49 -15.29
C PHE A 61 -13.05 7.00 -15.16
N VAL A 62 -12.25 7.85 -15.83
CA VAL A 62 -12.32 9.30 -15.67
C VAL A 62 -13.10 9.94 -16.80
N MET A 63 -13.98 10.88 -16.47
CA MET A 63 -14.79 11.68 -17.41
C MET A 63 -14.55 13.17 -17.20
N PRO A 64 -14.87 14.02 -18.21
CA PRO A 64 -14.89 15.47 -18.03
C PRO A 64 -15.82 15.88 -16.88
N GLY A 65 -15.36 16.79 -16.02
CA GLY A 65 -16.11 17.22 -14.84
C GLY A 65 -15.83 16.42 -13.58
N ASP A 66 -14.96 15.41 -13.63
CA ASP A 66 -14.56 14.65 -12.44
C ASP A 66 -13.54 15.40 -11.61
N GLN A 67 -13.68 15.32 -10.29
CA GLN A 67 -12.58 15.52 -9.32
C GLN A 67 -12.00 14.16 -8.96
N VAL A 68 -10.74 13.96 -9.27
CA VAL A 68 -10.07 12.68 -9.06
C VAL A 68 -9.22 12.72 -7.79
N VAL A 69 -9.28 11.66 -6.98
CA VAL A 69 -8.50 11.54 -5.74
C VAL A 69 -7.82 10.17 -5.70
N PHE A 70 -6.51 10.17 -5.55
CA PHE A 70 -5.70 8.98 -5.29
C PHE A 70 -5.39 8.88 -3.80
N ALA A 71 -5.53 7.71 -3.22
CA ALA A 71 -5.31 7.44 -1.81
C ALA A 71 -4.50 6.16 -1.58
N ASP A 72 -3.40 6.25 -0.84
CA ASP A 72 -2.43 5.17 -0.61
C ASP A 72 -1.82 4.62 -1.91
N MET A 73 -1.81 5.43 -2.95
CA MET A 73 -1.19 5.12 -4.23
C MET A 73 -1.10 6.35 -5.13
N SER A 74 -0.26 6.27 -6.15
CA SER A 74 -0.21 7.18 -7.27
C SER A 74 -0.08 6.42 -8.58
N ALA A 75 -0.35 7.06 -9.72
CA ALA A 75 0.02 6.56 -11.03
C ALA A 75 1.30 7.25 -11.51
N LYS A 76 1.85 6.84 -12.66
CA LYS A 76 2.98 7.52 -13.28
C LYS A 76 2.60 8.96 -13.67
N PRO A 77 3.55 9.90 -13.69
CA PRO A 77 3.29 11.31 -14.01
C PRO A 77 2.59 11.53 -15.35
N ASP A 78 2.94 10.76 -16.38
CA ASP A 78 2.29 10.82 -17.70
C ASP A 78 0.82 10.39 -17.67
N VAL A 79 0.49 9.37 -16.84
CA VAL A 79 -0.90 8.95 -16.61
C VAL A 79 -1.67 10.01 -15.83
N ILE A 80 -1.03 10.60 -14.80
CA ILE A 80 -1.65 11.70 -14.03
C ILE A 80 -1.89 12.92 -14.91
N LEU A 81 -0.97 13.25 -15.81
CA LEU A 81 -1.16 14.32 -16.80
C LEU A 81 -2.37 14.06 -17.69
N ALA A 82 -2.47 12.85 -18.27
CA ALA A 82 -3.61 12.47 -19.11
C ALA A 82 -4.95 12.49 -18.36
N ILE A 83 -4.95 12.14 -17.08
CA ILE A 83 -6.13 12.27 -16.22
C ILE A 83 -6.44 13.74 -15.95
N ALA A 84 -5.43 14.56 -15.65
CA ALA A 84 -5.59 15.98 -15.37
C ALA A 84 -6.14 16.77 -16.58
N GLU A 85 -5.75 16.43 -17.79
CA GLU A 85 -6.29 17.02 -19.02
C GLU A 85 -7.80 16.75 -19.22
N LYS A 86 -8.35 15.74 -18.56
CA LYS A 86 -9.74 15.30 -18.67
C LYS A 86 -10.57 15.73 -17.45
N ALA A 87 -9.99 15.71 -16.27
CA ALA A 87 -10.62 16.00 -14.98
C ALA A 87 -10.66 17.51 -14.68
N VAL A 88 -11.43 17.92 -13.67
CA VAL A 88 -11.42 19.27 -13.11
C VAL A 88 -10.17 19.48 -12.23
N GLY A 89 -9.77 18.42 -11.50
CA GLY A 89 -8.57 18.42 -10.66
C GLY A 89 -8.18 17.01 -10.25
N VAL A 90 -6.93 16.86 -9.84
CA VAL A 90 -6.36 15.58 -9.37
C VAL A 90 -5.62 15.79 -8.06
N HIS A 91 -6.01 15.09 -7.02
CA HIS A 91 -5.34 15.11 -5.73
C HIS A 91 -4.75 13.74 -5.40
N ILE A 92 -3.50 13.70 -4.94
CA ILE A 92 -2.76 12.47 -4.63
C ILE A 92 -2.31 12.53 -3.17
N TYR A 93 -2.65 11.50 -2.42
CA TYR A 93 -2.26 11.28 -1.01
C TYR A 93 -1.56 9.94 -0.92
N ASP A 94 -0.22 9.94 -0.90
CA ASP A 94 0.58 8.73 -1.00
C ASP A 94 1.84 8.82 -0.12
N HIS A 95 2.38 7.68 0.29
CA HIS A 95 3.55 7.60 1.15
C HIS A 95 4.65 6.67 0.59
N HIS A 96 4.46 6.14 -0.62
CA HIS A 96 5.43 5.25 -1.24
C HIS A 96 6.65 6.03 -1.77
N ASP A 97 7.85 5.66 -1.35
CA ASP A 97 9.12 6.26 -1.78
C ASP A 97 9.29 6.32 -3.32
N THR A 98 8.83 5.28 -4.01
CA THR A 98 8.84 5.26 -5.49
C THR A 98 7.95 6.34 -6.10
N ALA A 99 6.82 6.65 -5.47
CA ALA A 99 5.94 7.74 -5.89
C ALA A 99 6.62 9.10 -5.66
N VAL A 100 7.16 9.34 -4.47
CA VAL A 100 7.91 10.56 -4.15
C VAL A 100 8.97 10.85 -5.22
N ARG A 101 9.80 9.86 -5.55
CA ARG A 101 10.87 10.02 -6.56
C ARG A 101 10.35 10.24 -7.97
N MET A 102 9.23 9.64 -8.36
CA MET A 102 8.63 9.86 -9.69
C MET A 102 8.13 11.28 -9.90
N PHE A 103 7.70 11.95 -8.83
CA PHE A 103 7.18 13.31 -8.89
C PHE A 103 8.20 14.37 -8.45
N GLU A 104 9.42 13.97 -8.08
CA GLU A 104 10.48 14.90 -7.67
C GLU A 104 10.82 15.87 -8.80
N GLY A 105 10.81 17.16 -8.48
CA GLY A 105 11.10 18.22 -9.46
C GLY A 105 9.97 18.56 -10.44
N LEU A 106 8.83 17.87 -10.41
CA LEU A 106 7.68 18.24 -11.22
C LEU A 106 6.93 19.42 -10.58
N SER A 107 6.68 20.45 -11.38
CA SER A 107 5.94 21.65 -10.97
C SER A 107 4.51 21.65 -11.53
N GLY A 108 3.69 22.61 -11.08
CA GLY A 108 2.37 22.85 -11.68
C GLY A 108 2.39 23.11 -13.19
N GLU A 109 3.51 23.59 -13.74
CA GLU A 109 3.68 23.78 -15.18
C GLU A 109 3.67 22.46 -15.96
N TYR A 110 4.19 21.39 -15.35
CA TYR A 110 4.15 20.03 -15.93
C TYR A 110 2.71 19.58 -16.20
N PHE A 111 1.76 19.99 -15.36
CA PHE A 111 0.35 19.62 -15.45
C PHE A 111 -0.50 20.65 -16.20
N ASN A 112 0.10 21.48 -17.06
CA ASN A 112 -0.60 22.44 -17.93
C ASN A 112 -1.56 23.39 -17.21
N GLY A 113 -1.26 23.72 -15.93
CA GLY A 113 -2.06 24.62 -15.11
C GLY A 113 -3.36 24.00 -14.55
N VAL A 114 -3.58 22.70 -14.71
CA VAL A 114 -4.67 21.97 -14.04
C VAL A 114 -4.37 21.90 -12.54
N ASP A 115 -5.44 21.90 -11.71
CA ASP A 115 -5.32 21.73 -10.26
C ASP A 115 -4.85 20.31 -9.93
N VAL A 116 -3.53 20.13 -9.82
CA VAL A 116 -2.90 18.87 -9.37
C VAL A 116 -2.23 19.10 -8.02
N ARG A 117 -2.76 18.46 -6.99
CA ARG A 117 -2.22 18.51 -5.64
C ARG A 117 -1.51 17.20 -5.30
N LEU A 118 -0.24 17.30 -4.94
CA LEU A 118 0.60 16.18 -4.52
C LEU A 118 0.88 16.31 -3.02
N VAL A 119 0.47 15.31 -2.24
CA VAL A 119 0.73 15.23 -0.80
C VAL A 119 1.44 13.90 -0.52
N PHE A 120 2.75 13.98 -0.36
CA PHE A 120 3.60 12.84 -0.06
C PHE A 120 4.22 12.99 1.33
N ASP A 121 4.06 11.96 2.17
CA ASP A 121 4.68 11.92 3.50
C ASP A 121 4.93 10.47 3.92
N MET A 122 6.20 10.11 4.00
CA MET A 122 6.63 8.74 4.34
C MET A 122 6.53 8.42 5.84
N GLU A 123 6.21 9.42 6.68
CA GLU A 123 6.01 9.23 8.11
C GLU A 123 4.53 8.97 8.47
N ARG A 124 3.63 9.10 7.50
CA ARG A 124 2.20 8.79 7.63
C ARG A 124 1.78 7.74 6.60
N CYS A 125 0.95 6.79 7.00
CA CYS A 125 0.33 5.86 6.05
C CYS A 125 -0.74 6.57 5.20
N GLY A 126 -1.16 5.97 4.09
CA GLY A 126 -2.13 6.55 3.17
C GLY A 126 -3.44 6.93 3.84
N ALA A 127 -3.99 6.08 4.70
CA ALA A 127 -5.20 6.38 5.45
C ALA A 127 -5.03 7.56 6.42
N GLN A 128 -3.86 7.70 7.08
CA GLN A 128 -3.59 8.84 7.94
C GLN A 128 -3.54 10.13 7.13
N LEU A 129 -2.90 10.11 5.95
CA LEU A 129 -2.87 11.26 5.03
C LEU A 129 -4.27 11.69 4.62
N VAL A 130 -5.10 10.75 4.15
CA VAL A 130 -6.49 11.05 3.75
C VAL A 130 -7.30 11.55 4.94
N PHE A 131 -7.11 10.98 6.13
CA PHE A 131 -7.81 11.42 7.34
C PHE A 131 -7.47 12.87 7.69
N ASP A 132 -6.18 13.20 7.75
CA ASP A 132 -5.71 14.53 8.16
C ASP A 132 -6.05 15.61 7.13
N GLU A 133 -5.92 15.29 5.84
CA GLU A 133 -6.07 16.25 4.76
C GLU A 133 -7.52 16.44 4.29
N LEU A 134 -8.37 15.42 4.42
CA LEU A 134 -9.72 15.44 3.88
C LEU A 134 -10.82 14.99 4.85
N ALA A 135 -10.64 13.85 5.53
CA ALA A 135 -11.75 13.15 6.17
C ALA A 135 -12.07 13.65 7.58
N PHE A 136 -11.12 14.24 8.29
CA PHE A 136 -11.30 14.69 9.67
C PHE A 136 -12.61 15.49 9.88
N PRO A 137 -12.95 16.49 9.06
CA PRO A 137 -14.18 17.25 9.22
C PRO A 137 -15.46 16.48 8.83
N CYS A 138 -15.31 15.36 8.10
CA CYS A 138 -16.43 14.57 7.58
C CYS A 138 -16.82 13.42 8.50
N VAL A 139 -15.98 13.10 9.50
CA VAL A 139 -16.23 12.02 10.46
C VAL A 139 -17.07 12.54 11.61
N ARG A 140 -18.14 11.80 11.96
CA ARG A 140 -19.00 12.15 13.11
C ARG A 140 -18.21 12.07 14.40
N ILE A 141 -18.46 13.02 15.33
CA ILE A 141 -17.75 13.08 16.62
C ILE A 141 -17.87 11.76 17.41
N GLY A 142 -19.04 11.09 17.35
CA GLY A 142 -19.23 9.80 18.01
C GLY A 142 -18.34 8.68 17.48
N ASP A 143 -17.98 8.73 16.20
CA ASP A 143 -17.17 7.71 15.53
C ASP A 143 -15.66 8.02 15.62
N MET A 144 -15.30 9.24 15.99
CA MET A 144 -13.91 9.75 15.96
C MET A 144 -12.92 8.85 16.72
N ARG A 145 -13.32 8.37 17.91
CA ARG A 145 -12.48 7.50 18.73
C ARG A 145 -12.16 6.18 18.01
N HIS A 146 -13.11 5.69 17.25
CA HIS A 146 -13.03 4.45 16.49
C HIS A 146 -12.06 4.60 15.31
N TYR A 147 -12.25 5.66 14.53
CA TYR A 147 -11.35 5.98 13.42
C TYR A 147 -9.90 6.16 13.89
N LYS A 148 -9.67 6.94 14.95
CA LYS A 148 -8.32 7.15 15.50
C LYS A 148 -7.65 5.85 15.96
N ARG A 149 -8.40 4.94 16.58
CA ARG A 149 -7.84 3.65 17.01
C ARG A 149 -7.50 2.75 15.81
N LEU A 150 -8.33 2.75 14.78
CA LEU A 150 -8.07 1.99 13.57
C LEU A 150 -6.88 2.58 12.80
N LEU A 151 -6.79 3.90 12.70
CA LEU A 151 -5.64 4.61 12.13
C LEU A 151 -4.34 4.25 12.84
N ASP A 152 -4.31 4.32 14.18
CA ASP A 152 -3.15 3.95 14.98
C ASP A 152 -2.65 2.53 14.65
N ARG A 153 -3.56 1.58 14.53
CA ARG A 153 -3.23 0.19 14.22
C ARG A 153 -2.73 0.01 12.79
N VAL A 154 -3.40 0.61 11.83
CA VAL A 154 -3.00 0.52 10.41
C VAL A 154 -1.64 1.18 10.23
N GLN A 155 -1.45 2.40 10.69
CA GLN A 155 -0.19 3.13 10.58
C GLN A 155 0.96 2.43 11.30
N THR A 156 0.74 1.97 12.55
CA THR A 156 1.77 1.27 13.32
C THR A 156 2.25 0.02 12.59
N TRP A 157 1.33 -0.72 12.00
CA TRP A 157 1.67 -1.92 11.24
C TRP A 157 2.29 -1.59 9.88
N ASP A 158 1.71 -0.69 9.13
CA ASP A 158 2.13 -0.37 7.77
C ASP A 158 3.55 0.24 7.73
N LEU A 159 3.79 1.25 8.54
CA LEU A 159 5.10 1.90 8.68
C LEU A 159 6.09 1.11 9.53
N GLN A 160 5.68 -0.04 10.09
CA GLN A 160 6.52 -0.88 10.92
C GLN A 160 7.13 -0.12 12.12
N LEU A 161 6.30 0.68 12.77
CA LEU A 161 6.69 1.43 13.96
C LEU A 161 7.13 0.49 15.11
N PRO A 162 7.85 0.97 16.12
CA PRO A 162 8.38 0.12 17.20
C PRO A 162 7.32 -0.77 17.88
N ASP A 163 6.09 -0.28 17.98
CA ASP A 163 4.98 -0.99 18.59
C ASP A 163 4.37 -2.09 17.70
N ALA A 164 4.71 -2.15 16.41
CA ALA A 164 4.18 -3.15 15.48
C ALA A 164 4.43 -4.60 15.91
N GLN A 165 5.43 -4.84 16.79
CA GLN A 165 5.74 -6.16 17.34
C GLN A 165 4.89 -6.54 18.57
N LYS A 166 4.19 -5.60 19.19
CA LYS A 166 3.28 -5.92 20.28
C LYS A 166 2.16 -6.86 19.79
N ALA A 167 1.75 -7.78 20.66
CA ALA A 167 0.77 -8.81 20.31
C ALA A 167 -0.54 -8.24 19.73
N GLU A 168 -0.98 -7.09 20.23
CA GLU A 168 -2.17 -6.41 19.73
C GLU A 168 -2.08 -6.06 18.24
N TYR A 169 -1.01 -5.37 17.82
CA TYR A 169 -0.82 -4.94 16.43
C TYR A 169 -0.55 -6.12 15.49
N ARG A 170 0.22 -7.10 15.96
CA ARG A 170 0.47 -8.34 15.21
C ARG A 170 -0.81 -9.15 15.00
N SER A 171 -1.62 -9.30 16.03
CA SER A 171 -2.91 -10.00 15.94
C SER A 171 -3.86 -9.28 14.99
N PHE A 172 -3.92 -7.94 15.07
CA PHE A 172 -4.68 -7.12 14.14
C PHE A 172 -4.22 -7.33 12.70
N ALA A 173 -2.92 -7.28 12.45
CA ALA A 173 -2.36 -7.48 11.11
C ALA A 173 -2.65 -8.88 10.55
N ALA A 174 -2.53 -9.94 11.36
CA ALA A 174 -2.88 -11.30 10.95
C ALA A 174 -4.37 -11.42 10.59
N TYR A 175 -5.25 -10.81 11.38
CA TYR A 175 -6.67 -10.76 11.07
C TYR A 175 -6.96 -10.00 9.77
N CYS A 176 -6.38 -8.81 9.59
CA CYS A 176 -6.52 -8.02 8.37
C CYS A 176 -6.10 -8.82 7.14
N LYS A 177 -4.94 -9.45 7.18
CA LYS A 177 -4.44 -10.30 6.08
C LYS A 177 -5.39 -11.45 5.75
N ALA A 178 -5.89 -12.15 6.77
CA ALA A 178 -6.82 -13.26 6.58
C ALA A 178 -8.16 -12.80 5.94
N LYS A 179 -8.60 -11.59 6.25
CA LYS A 179 -9.84 -11.01 5.72
C LYS A 179 -9.67 -10.28 4.39
N LEU A 180 -8.46 -9.81 4.08
CA LEU A 180 -8.16 -9.01 2.89
C LEU A 180 -8.63 -9.68 1.59
N THR A 181 -8.47 -11.01 1.48
CA THR A 181 -8.91 -11.78 0.32
C THR A 181 -10.42 -11.80 0.12
N SER A 182 -11.20 -11.51 1.16
CA SER A 182 -12.67 -11.42 1.11
C SER A 182 -13.19 -10.01 0.82
N LEU A 183 -12.33 -8.99 0.95
CA LEU A 183 -12.70 -7.62 0.63
C LEU A 183 -12.75 -7.43 -0.90
N ARG A 184 -13.86 -6.89 -1.37
CA ARG A 184 -14.05 -6.51 -2.78
C ARG A 184 -14.30 -5.02 -2.92
N THR A 185 -14.93 -4.42 -1.91
CA THR A 185 -15.36 -3.05 -1.89
C THR A 185 -15.01 -2.38 -0.56
N VAL A 186 -15.08 -1.06 -0.55
CA VAL A 186 -14.98 -0.26 0.67
C VAL A 186 -16.08 -0.63 1.69
N ASP A 187 -17.26 -1.03 1.21
CA ASP A 187 -18.37 -1.42 2.09
C ASP A 187 -18.07 -2.72 2.83
N ASP A 188 -17.39 -3.67 2.20
CA ASP A 188 -16.91 -4.87 2.88
C ASP A 188 -15.96 -4.49 4.03
N PHE A 189 -15.06 -3.54 3.80
CA PHE A 189 -14.15 -3.04 4.82
C PHE A 189 -14.91 -2.35 5.96
N LEU A 190 -15.83 -1.43 5.64
CA LEU A 190 -16.64 -0.72 6.63
C LEU A 190 -17.47 -1.69 7.46
N ASN A 191 -18.11 -2.67 6.85
CA ASN A 191 -18.89 -3.68 7.56
C ASN A 191 -18.01 -4.52 8.50
N LEU A 192 -16.80 -4.85 8.09
CA LEU A 192 -15.90 -5.66 8.90
C LEU A 192 -15.32 -4.90 10.11
N TYR A 193 -14.95 -3.63 9.92
CA TYR A 193 -14.15 -2.90 10.91
C TYR A 193 -14.90 -1.78 11.63
N MET A 194 -16.00 -1.28 11.08
CA MET A 194 -16.68 -0.10 11.61
C MET A 194 -18.05 -0.39 12.25
N VAL A 195 -18.74 -1.46 11.84
CA VAL A 195 -20.08 -1.77 12.35
C VAL A 195 -20.03 -2.44 13.72
N ASP A 196 -19.13 -3.39 13.93
CA ASP A 196 -19.11 -4.23 15.13
C ASP A 196 -18.08 -3.81 16.19
N GLY A 197 -17.45 -2.63 16.05
CA GLY A 197 -16.49 -2.16 17.04
C GLY A 197 -15.32 -3.12 17.23
N PHE A 198 -14.75 -3.64 16.14
CA PHE A 198 -13.63 -4.59 16.11
C PHE A 198 -12.60 -4.41 17.25
N THR A 199 -12.42 -3.18 17.69
CA THR A 199 -11.44 -2.81 18.71
C THR A 199 -11.80 -3.25 20.13
N SER A 200 -13.03 -3.69 20.38
CA SER A 200 -13.53 -4.10 21.68
C SER A 200 -14.18 -5.49 21.70
N ASP A 201 -14.34 -6.13 20.53
CA ASP A 201 -14.94 -7.46 20.47
C ASP A 201 -13.90 -8.51 20.85
N GLN A 202 -14.08 -9.12 22.02
CA GLN A 202 -13.23 -10.17 22.54
C GLN A 202 -13.10 -11.37 21.56
N ARG A 203 -14.18 -11.71 20.83
CA ARG A 203 -14.16 -12.81 19.85
C ARG A 203 -13.27 -12.51 18.65
N VAL A 204 -13.26 -11.27 18.20
CA VAL A 204 -12.41 -10.86 17.08
C VAL A 204 -10.94 -10.90 17.48
N MET A 205 -10.61 -10.41 18.68
CA MET A 205 -9.23 -10.49 19.19
C MET A 205 -8.79 -11.92 19.46
N GLU A 206 -9.71 -12.81 19.86
CA GLU A 206 -9.42 -14.23 20.00
C GLU A 206 -9.16 -14.90 18.64
N GLN A 207 -9.98 -14.62 17.63
CA GLN A 207 -9.74 -15.07 16.26
C GLN A 207 -8.42 -14.52 15.71
N ALA A 208 -8.12 -13.25 15.95
CA ALA A 208 -6.88 -12.59 15.56
C ALA A 208 -5.66 -13.30 16.18
N ARG A 209 -5.72 -13.68 17.45
CA ARG A 209 -4.65 -14.40 18.13
C ARG A 209 -4.44 -15.81 17.56
N LEU A 210 -5.51 -16.56 17.31
CA LEU A 210 -5.41 -17.88 16.69
C LEU A 210 -4.84 -17.81 15.27
N LEU A 211 -5.22 -16.81 14.49
CA LEU A 211 -4.64 -16.57 13.16
C LEU A 211 -3.16 -16.22 13.24
N MET A 212 -2.75 -15.39 14.19
CA MET A 212 -1.35 -15.06 14.40
C MET A 212 -0.53 -16.29 14.81
N GLU A 213 -1.05 -17.15 15.69
CA GLU A 213 -0.39 -18.38 16.08
C GLU A 213 -0.21 -19.32 14.89
N THR A 214 -1.26 -19.49 14.08
CA THR A 214 -1.20 -20.27 12.84
C THR A 214 -0.18 -19.68 11.85
N GLU A 215 -0.15 -18.35 11.67
CA GLU A 215 0.83 -17.68 10.84
C GLU A 215 2.26 -17.92 11.32
N ASN A 216 2.51 -17.82 12.63
CA ASN A 216 3.83 -18.10 13.22
C ASN A 216 4.29 -19.53 12.94
N ASN A 217 3.40 -20.51 13.07
CA ASN A 217 3.71 -21.91 12.76
C ASN A 217 4.07 -22.11 11.29
N HIS A 218 3.35 -21.45 10.37
CA HIS A 218 3.67 -21.49 8.95
C HIS A 218 4.99 -20.79 8.61
N VAL A 219 5.31 -19.67 9.27
CA VAL A 219 6.62 -18.99 9.14
C VAL A 219 7.75 -19.92 9.55
N GLN A 220 7.62 -20.53 10.73
CA GLN A 220 8.63 -21.46 11.25
C GLN A 220 8.82 -22.63 10.29
N TRP A 221 7.73 -23.25 9.83
CA TRP A 221 7.77 -24.35 8.89
C TRP A 221 8.47 -23.95 7.58
N ALA A 222 8.14 -22.79 7.02
CA ALA A 222 8.74 -22.32 5.77
C ALA A 222 10.25 -22.11 5.91
N ILE A 223 10.70 -21.52 7.02
CA ILE A 223 12.12 -21.33 7.30
C ILE A 223 12.81 -22.68 7.45
N GLU A 224 12.31 -23.57 8.29
CA GLU A 224 12.96 -24.86 8.55
C GLU A 224 13.06 -25.75 7.32
N ASN A 225 12.09 -25.68 6.40
CA ASN A 225 11.98 -26.62 5.28
C ASN A 225 12.43 -26.04 3.93
N THR A 226 12.52 -24.70 3.77
CA THR A 226 12.78 -24.11 2.47
C THR A 226 13.91 -23.09 2.42
N LEU A 227 14.46 -22.66 3.58
CA LEU A 227 15.56 -21.71 3.63
C LEU A 227 16.80 -22.24 2.90
N ARG A 228 17.33 -21.44 2.00
CA ARG A 228 18.64 -21.63 1.37
C ARG A 228 19.44 -20.34 1.50
N VAL A 229 20.75 -20.46 1.64
CA VAL A 229 21.68 -19.31 1.57
C VAL A 229 22.25 -19.27 0.17
N VAL A 230 22.12 -18.14 -0.51
CA VAL A 230 22.55 -17.95 -1.89
C VAL A 230 23.34 -16.65 -2.07
N SER A 231 24.03 -16.52 -3.20
CA SER A 231 24.59 -15.23 -3.65
C SER A 231 23.64 -14.60 -4.66
N LEU A 232 23.41 -13.29 -4.53
CA LEU A 232 22.59 -12.50 -5.47
C LEU A 232 23.51 -11.63 -6.32
N GLU A 233 23.47 -11.83 -7.63
CA GLU A 233 24.17 -11.00 -8.59
C GLU A 233 23.24 -9.92 -9.16
N VAL A 234 23.68 -8.65 -9.06
CA VAL A 234 22.90 -7.48 -9.48
C VAL A 234 23.67 -6.69 -10.52
N PRO A 235 23.15 -6.52 -11.75
CA PRO A 235 23.81 -5.76 -12.81
C PRO A 235 23.86 -4.27 -12.50
N ASN A 236 25.01 -3.62 -12.70
CA ASN A 236 25.21 -2.19 -12.44
C ASN A 236 24.84 -1.27 -13.62
N GLY A 237 24.52 -1.84 -14.79
CA GLY A 237 24.22 -1.07 -16.01
C GLY A 237 25.45 -0.64 -16.81
N ASP A 238 26.66 -0.76 -16.26
CA ASP A 238 27.96 -0.48 -16.90
C ASP A 238 28.71 -1.78 -17.36
N GLY A 239 27.98 -2.89 -17.39
CA GLY A 239 28.50 -4.23 -17.69
C GLY A 239 29.14 -4.93 -16.49
N ARG A 240 29.21 -4.29 -15.34
CA ARG A 240 29.67 -4.90 -14.07
C ARG A 240 28.52 -5.48 -13.29
N THR A 241 28.85 -6.34 -12.34
CA THR A 241 27.89 -6.99 -11.45
C THR A 241 28.32 -6.77 -9.99
N THR A 242 27.39 -6.42 -9.13
CA THR A 242 27.59 -6.44 -7.68
C THR A 242 27.07 -7.76 -7.14
N THR A 243 27.87 -8.48 -6.37
CA THR A 243 27.49 -9.74 -5.73
C THR A 243 27.21 -9.49 -4.25
N TYR A 244 26.04 -9.86 -3.80
CA TYR A 244 25.65 -9.89 -2.38
C TYR A 244 25.71 -11.34 -1.90
N SER A 245 26.60 -11.62 -0.94
CA SER A 245 26.69 -12.92 -0.27
C SER A 245 25.66 -13.04 0.85
N ASP A 246 25.48 -14.27 1.34
CA ASP A 246 24.66 -14.59 2.52
C ASP A 246 23.21 -14.07 2.41
N VAL A 247 22.63 -14.20 1.23
CA VAL A 247 21.23 -13.86 0.98
C VAL A 247 20.35 -15.05 1.38
N ALA A 248 19.45 -14.85 2.32
CA ALA A 248 18.43 -15.85 2.66
C ALA A 248 17.40 -15.94 1.53
N LEU A 249 17.13 -17.13 1.01
CA LEU A 249 16.11 -17.40 0.00
C LEU A 249 15.10 -18.42 0.54
N VAL A 250 13.85 -18.02 0.67
CA VAL A 250 12.75 -18.85 1.24
C VAL A 250 11.62 -18.97 0.22
N ASN A 251 11.04 -20.16 0.10
CA ASN A 251 9.78 -20.36 -0.65
C ASN A 251 8.60 -20.27 0.31
N ALA A 252 7.76 -19.25 0.14
CA ALA A 252 6.59 -19.07 0.98
C ALA A 252 5.50 -18.20 0.31
N PRO A 253 4.23 -18.38 0.66
CA PRO A 253 3.14 -17.52 0.17
C PRO A 253 3.35 -16.04 0.51
N LYS A 254 2.79 -15.15 -0.33
CA LYS A 254 2.86 -13.69 -0.18
C LYS A 254 2.53 -13.20 1.24
N TYR A 255 1.52 -13.79 1.88
CA TYR A 255 1.05 -13.33 3.19
C TYR A 255 2.05 -13.56 4.36
N LEU A 256 3.06 -14.44 4.17
CA LEU A 256 4.10 -14.71 5.17
C LEU A 256 5.35 -13.85 4.97
N CYS A 257 5.49 -13.12 3.86
CA CYS A 257 6.74 -12.46 3.50
C CYS A 257 7.26 -11.50 4.58
N THR A 258 6.40 -10.68 5.16
CA THR A 258 6.82 -9.71 6.19
C THR A 258 7.35 -10.39 7.45
N GLN A 259 6.70 -11.47 7.90
CA GLN A 259 7.11 -12.20 9.11
C GLN A 259 8.39 -13.00 8.88
N ILE A 260 8.54 -13.63 7.71
CA ILE A 260 9.78 -14.34 7.36
C ILE A 260 10.94 -13.35 7.25
N GLY A 261 10.72 -12.19 6.58
CA GLY A 261 11.73 -11.14 6.49
C GLY A 261 12.25 -10.76 7.87
N ARG A 262 11.35 -10.47 8.80
CA ARG A 262 11.70 -10.12 10.19
C ARG A 262 12.36 -11.21 10.99
N ALA A 263 11.94 -12.46 10.81
CA ALA A 263 12.53 -13.59 11.51
C ALA A 263 14.00 -13.82 11.10
N LEU A 264 14.38 -13.35 9.91
CA LEU A 264 15.69 -13.60 9.33
C LEU A 264 16.60 -12.36 9.21
N GLU A 265 16.06 -11.13 9.30
CA GLU A 265 16.80 -9.89 9.04
C GLU A 265 17.95 -9.59 10.00
N ASP A 266 17.98 -10.19 11.19
CA ASP A 266 19.10 -10.08 12.12
C ASP A 266 20.27 -11.00 11.74
N ASN A 267 20.00 -12.07 10.99
CA ASN A 267 20.97 -13.08 10.61
C ASN A 267 21.47 -12.94 9.15
N PHE A 268 20.69 -12.24 8.30
CA PHE A 268 20.98 -12.11 6.88
C PHE A 268 20.86 -10.66 6.42
N PRO A 269 21.83 -10.14 5.63
CA PRO A 269 21.81 -8.76 5.16
C PRO A 269 20.66 -8.49 4.17
N ILE A 270 20.24 -9.53 3.43
CA ILE A 270 19.11 -9.52 2.50
C ILE A 270 18.31 -10.80 2.70
N VAL A 271 17.00 -10.67 2.77
CA VAL A 271 16.06 -11.79 2.79
C VAL A 271 15.18 -11.73 1.54
N MET A 272 15.21 -12.77 0.75
CA MET A 272 14.36 -12.95 -0.43
C MET A 272 13.34 -14.04 -0.18
N ILE A 273 12.07 -13.73 -0.39
CA ILE A 273 10.99 -14.71 -0.30
C ILE A 273 10.31 -14.78 -1.67
N TYR A 274 10.11 -16.00 -2.19
CA TYR A 274 9.46 -16.17 -3.48
C TYR A 274 8.27 -17.11 -3.43
N HIS A 275 7.36 -16.88 -4.37
CA HIS A 275 6.26 -17.80 -4.68
C HIS A 275 5.97 -17.79 -6.19
N GLU A 276 5.40 -18.91 -6.65
CA GLU A 276 4.97 -19.03 -8.04
C GLU A 276 3.58 -18.43 -8.24
N THR A 277 3.38 -17.86 -9.41
CA THR A 277 2.08 -17.39 -9.91
C THR A 277 1.86 -17.94 -11.32
N ALA A 278 0.66 -17.81 -11.85
CA ALA A 278 0.39 -18.19 -13.24
C ALA A 278 1.28 -17.48 -14.26
N MET A 279 1.69 -16.23 -13.95
CA MET A 279 2.51 -15.40 -14.83
C MET A 279 4.02 -15.57 -14.62
N GLY A 280 4.45 -16.21 -13.54
CA GLY A 280 5.86 -16.36 -13.22
C GLY A 280 6.13 -16.34 -11.72
N ARG A 281 7.39 -16.07 -11.37
CA ARG A 281 7.84 -16.03 -9.99
C ARG A 281 7.87 -14.60 -9.46
N VAL A 282 7.28 -14.40 -8.29
CA VAL A 282 7.34 -13.12 -7.57
C VAL A 282 8.31 -13.27 -6.39
N TYR A 283 9.25 -12.34 -6.30
CA TYR A 283 10.18 -12.20 -5.17
C TYR A 283 9.80 -10.99 -4.33
N ARG A 284 9.77 -11.15 -3.03
CA ARG A 284 9.81 -10.06 -2.06
C ARG A 284 11.22 -10.02 -1.49
N ILE A 285 11.81 -8.82 -1.49
CA ILE A 285 13.16 -8.60 -0.99
C ILE A 285 13.05 -7.67 0.21
N SER A 286 13.68 -8.04 1.31
CA SER A 286 13.72 -7.19 2.51
C SER A 286 15.12 -7.16 3.12
N SER A 287 15.36 -6.11 3.90
CA SER A 287 16.55 -5.93 4.72
C SER A 287 16.16 -5.24 6.03
N LYS A 288 17.01 -5.34 7.04
CA LYS A 288 16.85 -4.59 8.29
C LYS A 288 16.87 -3.09 8.03
N LYS A 289 16.04 -2.33 8.74
CA LYS A 289 16.04 -0.85 8.66
C LYS A 289 17.43 -0.32 9.02
N GLY A 290 17.99 0.55 8.14
CA GLY A 290 19.37 1.03 8.25
C GLY A 290 20.43 0.11 7.60
N GLY A 291 20.02 -1.03 7.06
CA GLY A 291 20.87 -1.94 6.28
C GLY A 291 20.87 -1.61 4.78
N ILE A 292 20.98 -2.67 3.95
CA ILE A 292 21.04 -2.53 2.48
C ILE A 292 19.71 -1.96 1.95
N ILE A 293 19.80 -1.02 1.02
CA ILE A 293 18.65 -0.41 0.33
C ILE A 293 18.18 -1.35 -0.79
N VAL A 294 17.17 -2.16 -0.53
CA VAL A 294 16.74 -3.24 -1.43
C VAL A 294 15.84 -2.80 -2.58
N ASN A 295 15.18 -1.64 -2.50
CA ASN A 295 14.41 -1.12 -3.63
C ASN A 295 15.31 -0.79 -4.83
N THR A 296 16.52 -0.28 -4.61
CA THR A 296 17.51 -0.03 -5.68
C THR A 296 17.96 -1.32 -6.36
N ILE A 297 18.01 -2.43 -5.62
CA ILE A 297 18.23 -3.76 -6.18
C ILE A 297 17.03 -4.18 -7.03
N ALA A 298 15.81 -4.04 -6.50
CA ALA A 298 14.60 -4.42 -7.20
C ALA A 298 14.43 -3.66 -8.53
N GLU A 299 14.75 -2.37 -8.56
CA GLU A 299 14.70 -1.53 -9.76
C GLU A 299 15.59 -2.04 -10.90
N LYS A 300 16.73 -2.67 -10.61
CA LYS A 300 17.59 -3.30 -11.62
C LYS A 300 16.93 -4.49 -12.32
N PHE A 301 15.88 -5.04 -11.72
CA PHE A 301 15.06 -6.13 -12.25
C PHE A 301 13.63 -5.67 -12.60
N SER A 302 13.45 -4.38 -12.88
CA SER A 302 12.15 -3.78 -13.20
C SER A 302 11.10 -3.94 -12.09
N GLY A 303 11.56 -4.05 -10.84
CA GLY A 303 10.76 -4.07 -9.63
C GLY A 303 10.74 -2.70 -8.93
N GLY A 304 10.28 -2.68 -7.67
CA GLY A 304 10.25 -1.46 -6.86
C GLY A 304 9.68 -1.71 -5.47
N GLY A 305 9.51 -0.64 -4.69
CA GLY A 305 8.96 -0.67 -3.33
C GLY A 305 9.63 0.33 -2.40
N HIS A 306 9.58 0.05 -1.11
CA HIS A 306 10.23 0.84 -0.07
C HIS A 306 11.73 0.52 0.07
N PRO A 307 12.54 1.40 0.67
CA PRO A 307 13.98 1.20 0.82
C PRO A 307 14.38 -0.17 1.40
N HIS A 308 13.63 -0.67 2.37
CA HIS A 308 13.90 -1.95 3.05
C HIS A 308 12.88 -3.06 2.76
N ALA A 309 11.94 -2.85 1.81
CA ALA A 309 10.93 -3.84 1.43
C ALA A 309 10.48 -3.61 -0.02
N ALA A 310 10.97 -4.43 -0.94
CA ALA A 310 10.71 -4.29 -2.37
C ALA A 310 10.20 -5.60 -3.00
N GLY A 311 9.77 -5.53 -4.25
CA GLY A 311 9.29 -6.67 -5.01
C GLY A 311 9.82 -6.73 -6.43
N ILE A 312 10.02 -7.95 -6.93
CA ILE A 312 10.43 -8.23 -8.32
C ILE A 312 9.49 -9.30 -8.87
N GLN A 313 9.08 -9.16 -10.11
CA GLN A 313 8.36 -10.19 -10.84
C GLN A 313 9.19 -10.67 -12.02
N VAL A 314 9.48 -11.96 -12.06
CA VAL A 314 10.18 -12.62 -13.18
C VAL A 314 9.15 -13.43 -13.96
N LEU A 315 8.95 -13.07 -15.22
CA LEU A 315 8.00 -13.77 -16.09
C LEU A 315 8.44 -15.21 -16.37
N ARG A 316 7.48 -16.11 -16.55
CA ARG A 316 7.70 -17.55 -16.69
C ARG A 316 8.66 -17.89 -17.84
N ASP A 317 8.51 -17.19 -18.97
CA ASP A 317 9.30 -17.45 -20.17
C ASP A 317 10.77 -17.02 -20.02
N SER A 318 11.09 -16.15 -19.05
CA SER A 318 12.47 -15.69 -18.83
C SER A 318 13.32 -16.63 -17.98
N TYR A 319 12.73 -17.62 -17.28
CA TYR A 319 13.50 -18.57 -16.45
C TYR A 319 13.39 -20.05 -16.88
N LEU A 320 12.45 -20.41 -17.77
CA LEU A 320 12.35 -21.77 -18.30
C LEU A 320 13.59 -22.20 -19.14
N GLY A 321 14.43 -21.28 -19.57
CA GLY A 321 15.68 -21.56 -20.24
C GLY A 321 16.90 -21.75 -19.32
N ARG A 322 16.74 -21.76 -18.00
CA ARG A 322 17.81 -21.85 -17.00
C ARG A 322 17.60 -22.99 -15.96
N LEU A 323 16.71 -23.93 -16.25
CA LEU A 323 16.55 -25.16 -15.45
C LEU A 323 17.46 -26.27 -16.00
#